data_c02f2ce5705dd300a6694b66852095fb
#
_entry.id   c02f2ce5705dd300a6694b66852095fb
#
_cell.length_a   1.000
_cell.length_b   1.000
_cell.length_c   1.000
_cell.angle_alpha   90.00
_cell.angle_beta   90.00
_cell.angle_gamma   90.00
#
_symmetry.space_group_name_H-M   'P 1'
#
loop_
_entity.id
_entity.type
_entity.pdbx_description
1 polymer ?
#
loop_
_entity_poly.entity_id
_entity_poly.type
_entity_poly.pdbx_seq_one_letter_code
_entity_poly.pdbx_strand_id
1 'polypeptide(L)'
;YRGNSVHLGPGYYQGDKLGMFRYDISSIEVPSNLRVKVYINNEQLSGTSYTLTENSSCLSGTMNDRIASIVVEERRFGGGGNYGGNNPPGGNQQVIIYTDENYRGQSVSVLPGTYGNMSLLNFPDDAISSLQVPAGFRVVIYEHPNFGGKSYTITESKTKFYLSGWNDKTSSIAVYRDR
;
A
#
# COMPACT_ATOMS: atom_id res chain seq x y z
N TYR A 1 -0.33 -9.27 -25.77
CA TYR A 1 -1.02 -8.11 -25.19
C TYR A 1 -1.73 -7.34 -26.29
N ARG A 2 -3.05 -7.18 -26.19
CA ARG A 2 -3.88 -6.45 -27.17
C ARG A 2 -5.00 -5.75 -26.42
N GLY A 3 -5.58 -4.68 -27.02
CA GLY A 3 -6.68 -3.92 -26.44
C GLY A 3 -6.24 -2.72 -25.59
N ASN A 4 -7.13 -2.23 -24.74
CA ASN A 4 -6.85 -1.13 -23.82
C ASN A 4 -5.85 -1.56 -22.74
N SER A 5 -5.00 -0.66 -22.29
CA SER A 5 -4.03 -0.92 -21.24
C SER A 5 -4.00 0.21 -20.21
N VAL A 6 -3.63 -0.13 -18.99
CA VAL A 6 -3.36 0.81 -17.91
C VAL A 6 -2.01 0.49 -17.27
N HIS A 7 -1.24 1.52 -16.93
CA HIS A 7 0.01 1.38 -16.20
C HIS A 7 -0.23 1.64 -14.71
N LEU A 8 0.11 0.64 -13.89
CA LEU A 8 -0.03 0.70 -12.45
C LEU A 8 1.37 0.66 -11.80
N GLY A 9 1.71 1.71 -11.06
CA GLY A 9 2.90 1.70 -10.19
C GLY A 9 2.66 0.90 -8.89
N PRO A 10 3.66 0.81 -7.99
CA PRO A 10 3.43 0.25 -6.67
C PRO A 10 2.27 0.92 -5.95
N GLY A 11 1.35 0.11 -5.37
CA GLY A 11 0.15 0.62 -4.72
C GLY A 11 -1.00 -0.39 -4.66
N TYR A 12 -2.13 0.08 -4.15
CA TYR A 12 -3.37 -0.68 -3.99
C TYR A 12 -4.46 -0.11 -4.89
N TYR A 13 -5.06 -0.97 -5.70
CA TYR A 13 -6.03 -0.62 -6.73
C TYR A 13 -7.32 -1.40 -6.49
N GLN A 14 -8.37 -0.70 -6.08
CA GLN A 14 -9.67 -1.27 -5.74
C GLN A 14 -10.78 -0.49 -6.45
N GLY A 15 -11.90 -1.17 -6.73
CA GLY A 15 -13.11 -0.55 -7.24
C GLY A 15 -12.82 0.46 -8.35
N ASP A 16 -13.18 1.71 -8.13
CA ASP A 16 -13.06 2.78 -9.15
C ASP A 16 -11.62 3.10 -9.58
N LYS A 17 -10.61 2.72 -8.79
CA LYS A 17 -9.20 2.90 -9.18
C LYS A 17 -8.77 1.99 -10.33
N LEU A 18 -9.45 0.86 -10.54
CA LEU A 18 -9.28 0.03 -11.73
C LEU A 18 -10.21 0.48 -12.86
N GLY A 19 -11.25 1.25 -12.56
CA GLY A 19 -12.19 1.78 -13.54
C GLY A 19 -12.76 0.70 -14.46
N MET A 20 -12.71 0.96 -15.77
CA MET A 20 -13.18 0.03 -16.79
C MET A 20 -12.41 -1.30 -16.88
N PHE A 21 -11.21 -1.38 -16.29
CA PHE A 21 -10.40 -2.60 -16.30
C PHE A 21 -10.81 -3.63 -15.24
N ARG A 22 -11.69 -3.26 -14.31
CA ARG A 22 -12.26 -4.18 -13.33
C ARG A 22 -13.08 -5.24 -14.05
N TYR A 23 -12.79 -6.51 -13.76
CA TYR A 23 -13.42 -7.67 -14.42
C TYR A 23 -13.21 -7.77 -15.95
N ASP A 24 -12.19 -7.08 -16.49
CA ASP A 24 -11.88 -7.09 -17.94
C ASP A 24 -10.36 -7.25 -18.21
N ILE A 25 -9.63 -7.78 -17.24
CA ILE A 25 -8.18 -7.97 -17.36
C ILE A 25 -7.89 -9.37 -17.85
N SER A 26 -7.32 -9.47 -19.06
CA SER A 26 -6.97 -10.73 -19.70
C SER A 26 -5.46 -10.99 -19.77
N SER A 27 -4.64 -9.97 -19.55
CA SER A 27 -3.18 -10.09 -19.55
C SER A 27 -2.53 -9.05 -18.63
N ILE A 28 -1.35 -9.38 -18.10
CA ILE A 28 -0.60 -8.49 -17.20
C ILE A 28 0.88 -8.57 -17.57
N GLU A 29 1.51 -7.42 -17.77
CA GLU A 29 2.96 -7.30 -17.81
C GLU A 29 3.49 -6.94 -16.42
N VAL A 30 4.42 -7.73 -15.92
CA VAL A 30 5.03 -7.55 -14.61
C VAL A 30 6.52 -7.29 -14.77
N PRO A 31 6.98 -6.03 -14.65
CA PRO A 31 8.40 -5.71 -14.63
C PRO A 31 9.17 -6.55 -13.60
N SER A 32 10.42 -6.90 -13.89
CA SER A 32 11.23 -7.79 -13.05
C SER A 32 11.42 -7.29 -11.61
N ASN A 33 11.35 -5.96 -11.40
CA ASN A 33 11.43 -5.34 -10.08
C ASN A 33 10.09 -5.25 -9.33
N LEU A 34 8.99 -5.75 -9.92
CA LEU A 34 7.65 -5.72 -9.32
C LEU A 34 7.09 -7.14 -9.14
N ARG A 35 6.14 -7.25 -8.23
CA ARG A 35 5.20 -8.36 -8.13
C ARG A 35 3.78 -7.82 -8.05
N VAL A 36 2.85 -8.55 -8.61
CA VAL A 36 1.44 -8.15 -8.66
C VAL A 36 0.61 -9.21 -7.95
N LYS A 37 -0.14 -8.82 -6.95
CA LYS A 37 -1.13 -9.69 -6.31
C LYS A 37 -2.50 -9.27 -6.79
N VAL A 38 -3.22 -10.19 -7.44
CA VAL A 38 -4.56 -9.97 -7.94
C VAL A 38 -5.58 -10.68 -7.07
N TYR A 39 -6.71 -10.06 -6.84
CA TYR A 39 -7.84 -10.63 -6.10
C TYR A 39 -9.01 -10.79 -7.05
N ILE A 40 -9.59 -11.99 -7.06
CA ILE A 40 -10.71 -12.33 -7.93
C ILE A 40 -12.04 -12.18 -7.20
N ASN A 41 -13.03 -11.63 -7.91
CA ASN A 41 -14.40 -11.46 -7.40
C ASN A 41 -14.49 -10.67 -6.07
N ASN A 42 -13.46 -9.89 -5.73
CA ASN A 42 -13.44 -9.12 -4.49
C ASN A 42 -12.74 -7.77 -4.67
N GLU A 43 -13.46 -6.70 -4.42
CA GLU A 43 -12.99 -5.32 -4.57
C GLU A 43 -12.22 -4.79 -3.36
N GLN A 44 -12.15 -5.55 -2.27
CA GLN A 44 -11.60 -5.11 -0.98
C GLN A 44 -10.22 -5.70 -0.65
N LEU A 45 -9.48 -6.17 -1.67
CA LEU A 45 -8.15 -6.79 -1.48
C LEU A 45 -8.16 -7.98 -0.49
N SER A 46 -9.24 -8.75 -0.48
CA SER A 46 -9.42 -9.90 0.41
C SER A 46 -9.90 -11.13 -0.36
N GLY A 47 -9.87 -12.30 0.28
CA GLY A 47 -10.33 -13.56 -0.30
C GLY A 47 -9.32 -14.20 -1.24
N THR A 48 -9.83 -14.86 -2.30
CA THR A 48 -8.99 -15.63 -3.23
C THR A 48 -8.07 -14.71 -4.04
N SER A 49 -6.77 -14.96 -3.98
CA SER A 49 -5.77 -14.14 -4.65
C SER A 49 -4.68 -14.98 -5.31
N TYR A 50 -4.05 -14.40 -6.32
CA TYR A 50 -2.90 -14.96 -7.03
C TYR A 50 -1.78 -13.94 -7.09
N THR A 51 -0.54 -14.40 -6.96
CA THR A 51 0.64 -13.56 -7.07
C THR A 51 1.35 -13.84 -8.39
N LEU A 52 1.54 -12.80 -9.18
CA LEU A 52 2.26 -12.81 -10.44
C LEU A 52 3.61 -12.13 -10.27
N THR A 53 4.66 -12.78 -10.69
CA THR A 53 6.05 -12.27 -10.66
C THR A 53 6.67 -12.20 -12.05
N GLU A 54 5.92 -12.62 -13.05
CA GLU A 54 6.32 -12.67 -14.46
C GLU A 54 5.15 -12.24 -15.33
N ASN A 55 5.46 -11.89 -16.56
CA ASN A 55 4.47 -11.54 -17.55
C ASN A 55 3.47 -12.68 -17.80
N SER A 56 2.20 -12.35 -17.88
CA SER A 56 1.16 -13.27 -18.32
C SER A 56 0.43 -12.69 -19.52
N SER A 57 0.73 -13.19 -20.69
CA SER A 57 0.10 -12.77 -21.95
C SER A 57 -1.35 -13.27 -22.11
N CYS A 58 -1.71 -14.28 -21.31
CA CYS A 58 -3.06 -14.81 -21.23
C CYS A 58 -3.29 -15.34 -19.81
N LEU A 59 -4.20 -14.70 -19.07
CA LEU A 59 -4.58 -15.16 -17.76
C LEU A 59 -5.41 -16.44 -17.85
N SER A 60 -5.22 -17.35 -16.90
CA SER A 60 -6.03 -18.58 -16.84
C SER A 60 -7.51 -18.28 -16.61
N GLY A 61 -8.40 -19.21 -16.96
CA GLY A 61 -9.84 -19.04 -16.79
C GLY A 61 -10.32 -18.75 -15.36
N THR A 62 -9.47 -19.01 -14.35
CA THR A 62 -9.75 -18.65 -12.96
C THR A 62 -9.50 -17.17 -12.64
N MET A 63 -8.64 -16.51 -13.41
CA MET A 63 -8.26 -15.10 -13.24
C MET A 63 -8.82 -14.19 -14.35
N ASN A 64 -8.94 -14.74 -15.59
CA ASN A 64 -9.42 -13.97 -16.74
C ASN A 64 -10.79 -13.36 -16.45
N ASP A 65 -10.92 -12.06 -16.66
CA ASP A 65 -12.16 -11.29 -16.47
C ASP A 65 -12.79 -11.43 -15.06
N ARG A 66 -11.97 -11.72 -14.06
CA ARG A 66 -12.39 -11.87 -12.66
C ARG A 66 -11.59 -11.02 -11.68
N ILE A 67 -10.58 -10.33 -12.14
CA ILE A 67 -9.75 -9.49 -11.28
C ILE A 67 -10.56 -8.25 -10.89
N ALA A 68 -10.80 -8.11 -9.60
CA ALA A 68 -11.59 -7.03 -9.03
C ALA A 68 -10.74 -6.01 -8.27
N SER A 69 -9.57 -6.44 -7.78
CA SER A 69 -8.62 -5.55 -7.12
C SER A 69 -7.19 -6.07 -7.28
N ILE A 70 -6.22 -5.16 -7.23
CA ILE A 70 -4.81 -5.42 -7.50
C ILE A 70 -3.93 -4.74 -6.45
N VAL A 71 -2.89 -5.44 -6.00
CA VAL A 71 -1.76 -4.86 -5.27
C VAL A 71 -0.51 -5.00 -6.13
N VAL A 72 0.18 -3.89 -6.37
CA VAL A 72 1.48 -3.86 -7.03
C VAL A 72 2.53 -3.55 -5.98
N GLU A 73 3.52 -4.42 -5.83
CA GLU A 73 4.59 -4.30 -4.85
C GLU A 73 5.96 -4.40 -5.51
N GLU A 74 6.96 -3.71 -4.97
CA GLU A 74 8.35 -3.90 -5.38
C GLU A 74 8.84 -5.29 -4.95
N ARG A 75 9.51 -6.01 -5.86
CA ARG A 75 10.15 -7.29 -5.53
C ARG A 75 11.39 -7.03 -4.68
N ARG A 76 11.44 -7.68 -3.54
CA ARG A 76 12.68 -7.74 -2.75
C ARG A 76 13.60 -8.78 -3.38
N PHE A 77 14.66 -8.35 -4.07
CA PHE A 77 15.74 -9.23 -4.50
C PHE A 77 16.71 -9.44 -3.34
N GLY A 78 16.71 -10.65 -2.81
CA GLY A 78 17.82 -11.27 -2.14
C GLY A 78 18.20 -10.80 -0.74
N GLY A 79 18.23 -11.75 0.16
CA GLY A 79 18.92 -11.71 1.43
C GLY A 79 18.07 -12.22 2.58
N GLY A 80 18.10 -13.56 2.81
CA GLY A 80 17.66 -14.12 4.10
C GLY A 80 18.42 -13.44 5.23
N GLY A 81 17.71 -12.74 6.10
CA GLY A 81 18.28 -12.09 7.25
C GLY A 81 17.18 -11.87 8.29
N ASN A 82 17.34 -12.57 9.41
CA ASN A 82 16.60 -12.43 10.64
C ASN A 82 16.50 -10.95 11.05
N TYR A 83 15.30 -10.40 11.18
CA TYR A 83 15.10 -9.04 11.67
C TYR A 83 15.11 -8.97 13.18
N GLY A 84 16.33 -8.94 13.74
CA GLY A 84 16.61 -8.32 15.03
C GLY A 84 17.12 -6.91 14.72
N GLY A 85 16.57 -5.89 15.40
CA GLY A 85 16.75 -4.48 15.12
C GLY A 85 18.18 -4.05 14.82
N ASN A 86 18.35 -3.45 13.65
CA ASN A 86 19.28 -2.40 13.26
C ASN A 86 19.14 -2.25 11.73
N ASN A 87 18.59 -1.15 11.28
CA ASN A 87 18.41 -0.82 9.86
C ASN A 87 19.78 -0.76 9.15
N PRO A 88 20.07 -1.62 8.12
CA PRO A 88 21.24 -1.40 7.28
C PRO A 88 20.99 -0.24 6.29
N PRO A 89 21.97 0.57 5.97
CA PRO A 89 21.85 1.62 4.96
C PRO A 89 21.66 0.96 3.57
N GLY A 90 20.52 1.20 2.93
CA GLY A 90 20.19 0.75 1.58
C GLY A 90 19.08 -0.29 1.42
N GLY A 91 18.47 -0.79 2.49
CA GLY A 91 17.30 -1.67 2.44
C GLY A 91 16.02 -0.91 2.09
N ASN A 92 15.08 -1.56 1.39
CA ASN A 92 13.75 -1.04 1.05
C ASN A 92 13.07 -0.43 2.28
N GLN A 93 13.27 0.87 2.46
CA GLN A 93 12.66 1.61 3.55
C GLN A 93 11.18 1.78 3.20
N GLN A 94 10.30 1.35 4.09
CA GLN A 94 8.86 1.52 3.98
C GLN A 94 8.36 2.40 5.11
N VAL A 95 7.32 3.17 4.86
CA VAL A 95 6.58 3.82 5.93
C VAL A 95 5.91 2.73 6.75
N ILE A 96 6.02 2.78 8.08
CA ILE A 96 5.35 1.86 9.00
C ILE A 96 4.53 2.70 9.98
N ILE A 97 3.26 2.38 10.12
CA ILE A 97 2.34 3.01 11.09
C ILE A 97 2.06 2.06 12.24
N TYR A 98 1.84 2.60 13.43
CA TYR A 98 1.67 1.86 14.69
C TYR A 98 0.49 2.39 15.48
N THR A 99 -0.22 1.47 16.18
CA THR A 99 -1.33 1.85 17.07
C THR A 99 -0.87 2.49 18.38
N ASP A 100 0.36 2.25 18.81
CA ASP A 100 0.86 2.75 20.08
C ASP A 100 2.06 3.67 19.86
N GLU A 101 2.34 4.50 20.87
CA GLU A 101 3.54 5.33 20.89
C GLU A 101 4.83 4.48 20.87
N ASN A 102 5.94 5.10 20.46
CA ASN A 102 7.28 4.51 20.45
C ASN A 102 7.37 3.25 19.57
N TYR A 103 6.62 3.23 18.44
CA TYR A 103 6.66 2.14 17.45
C TYR A 103 6.22 0.78 18.01
N ARG A 104 5.17 0.78 18.84
CA ARG A 104 4.61 -0.40 19.47
C ARG A 104 3.19 -0.68 18.98
N GLY A 105 2.62 -1.80 19.49
CA GLY A 105 1.27 -2.25 19.15
C GLY A 105 1.18 -2.89 17.78
N GLN A 106 -0.03 -2.88 17.23
CA GLN A 106 -0.26 -3.34 15.86
C GLN A 106 0.47 -2.43 14.88
N SER A 107 1.08 -3.01 13.86
CA SER A 107 1.77 -2.23 12.83
C SER A 107 1.47 -2.73 11.44
N VAL A 108 1.54 -1.82 10.47
CA VAL A 108 1.45 -2.14 9.05
C VAL A 108 2.43 -1.31 8.25
N SER A 109 3.08 -1.95 7.27
CA SER A 109 3.92 -1.29 6.27
C SER A 109 3.05 -0.70 5.17
N VAL A 110 3.20 0.59 4.93
CA VAL A 110 2.42 1.35 3.96
C VAL A 110 3.29 1.67 2.74
N LEU A 111 2.89 1.19 1.58
CA LEU A 111 3.55 1.51 0.32
C LEU A 111 3.17 2.92 -0.17
N PRO A 112 3.99 3.53 -1.07
CA PRO A 112 3.56 4.74 -1.76
C PRO A 112 2.20 4.57 -2.43
N GLY A 113 1.28 5.49 -2.18
CA GLY A 113 -0.09 5.42 -2.66
C GLY A 113 -1.04 6.24 -1.81
N THR A 114 -2.32 6.22 -2.17
CA THR A 114 -3.38 6.94 -1.46
C THR A 114 -4.41 5.96 -0.92
N TYR A 115 -4.71 6.06 0.35
CA TYR A 115 -5.62 5.16 1.08
C TYR A 115 -6.75 5.99 1.67
N GLY A 116 -7.92 5.95 1.02
CA GLY A 116 -9.09 6.77 1.36
C GLY A 116 -9.76 6.39 2.69
N ASN A 117 -9.40 5.26 3.27
CA ASN A 117 -9.76 4.87 4.63
C ASN A 117 -8.73 3.86 5.17
N MET A 118 -8.65 3.70 6.49
CA MET A 118 -7.66 2.85 7.14
C MET A 118 -7.92 1.35 6.95
N SER A 119 -9.15 0.95 6.67
CA SER A 119 -9.49 -0.46 6.39
C SER A 119 -8.81 -1.00 5.13
N LEU A 120 -8.41 -0.13 4.18
CA LEU A 120 -7.60 -0.49 3.01
C LEU A 120 -6.22 -1.03 3.38
N LEU A 121 -5.73 -0.69 4.56
CA LEU A 121 -4.48 -1.16 5.13
C LEU A 121 -4.69 -2.28 6.16
N ASN A 122 -5.93 -2.72 6.37
CA ASN A 122 -6.29 -3.62 7.46
C ASN A 122 -5.81 -3.08 8.82
N PHE A 123 -5.94 -1.77 9.01
CA PHE A 123 -5.53 -1.03 10.20
C PHE A 123 -6.74 -0.32 10.82
N PRO A 124 -6.84 -0.23 12.16
CA PRO A 124 -7.95 0.44 12.82
C PRO A 124 -8.04 1.92 12.42
N ASP A 125 -9.26 2.42 12.31
CA ASP A 125 -9.52 3.84 12.12
C ASP A 125 -9.16 4.62 13.38
N ASP A 126 -8.72 5.87 13.21
CA ASP A 126 -8.36 6.76 14.32
C ASP A 126 -7.40 6.12 15.36
N ALA A 127 -6.43 5.33 14.91
CA ALA A 127 -5.57 4.56 15.79
C ALA A 127 -4.06 4.76 15.55
N ILE A 128 -3.65 5.73 14.72
CA ILE A 128 -2.22 5.98 14.52
C ILE A 128 -1.67 6.83 15.67
N SER A 129 -0.77 6.24 16.47
CA SER A 129 -0.08 6.93 17.57
C SER A 129 1.41 7.17 17.29
N SER A 130 2.03 6.42 16.40
CA SER A 130 3.41 6.66 15.93
C SER A 130 3.62 6.12 14.51
N LEU A 131 4.65 6.64 13.81
CA LEU A 131 5.05 6.12 12.50
C LEU A 131 6.54 6.29 12.23
N GLN A 132 7.06 5.37 11.44
CA GLN A 132 8.40 5.45 10.88
C GLN A 132 8.31 5.93 9.44
N VAL A 133 9.01 7.02 9.13
CA VAL A 133 9.11 7.61 7.79
C VAL A 133 10.58 7.60 7.38
N PRO A 134 10.98 6.72 6.47
CA PRO A 134 12.34 6.68 5.96
C PRO A 134 12.67 7.95 5.15
N ALA A 135 13.97 8.25 5.03
CA ALA A 135 14.44 9.33 4.16
C ALA A 135 13.94 9.15 2.71
N GLY A 136 13.50 10.21 2.07
CA GLY A 136 12.93 10.19 0.73
C GLY A 136 11.46 9.79 0.68
N PHE A 137 10.79 9.74 1.85
CA PHE A 137 9.34 9.56 1.91
C PHE A 137 8.65 10.76 2.55
N ARG A 138 7.44 11.00 2.12
CA ARG A 138 6.52 12.00 2.67
C ARG A 138 5.16 11.36 2.88
N VAL A 139 4.63 11.52 4.08
CA VAL A 139 3.32 11.01 4.48
C VAL A 139 2.40 12.17 4.73
N VAL A 140 1.18 12.10 4.24
CA VAL A 140 0.11 13.05 4.57
C VAL A 140 -1.03 12.26 5.22
N ILE A 141 -1.37 12.58 6.45
CA ILE A 141 -2.51 12.01 7.16
C ILE A 141 -3.67 12.99 7.19
N TYR A 142 -4.89 12.48 7.18
CA TYR A 142 -6.12 13.27 7.11
C TYR A 142 -7.10 12.84 8.21
N GLU A 143 -7.82 13.84 8.75
CA GLU A 143 -8.76 13.66 9.85
C GLU A 143 -10.00 12.84 9.48
N HIS A 144 -10.41 12.86 8.20
CA HIS A 144 -11.59 12.16 7.73
C HIS A 144 -11.28 11.21 6.56
N PRO A 145 -12.16 10.24 6.29
CA PRO A 145 -12.06 9.40 5.10
C PRO A 145 -12.02 10.23 3.81
N ASN A 146 -11.49 9.62 2.74
CA ASN A 146 -11.38 10.22 1.41
C ASN A 146 -10.62 11.55 1.39
N PHE A 147 -9.58 11.66 2.24
CA PHE A 147 -8.69 12.82 2.31
C PHE A 147 -9.39 14.11 2.76
N GLY A 148 -10.47 13.96 3.53
CA GLY A 148 -11.26 15.06 4.06
C GLY A 148 -10.71 15.61 5.38
N GLY A 149 -11.23 16.78 5.80
CA GLY A 149 -10.86 17.43 7.04
C GLY A 149 -9.49 18.09 7.01
N LYS A 150 -8.88 18.24 8.18
CA LYS A 150 -7.52 18.76 8.31
C LYS A 150 -6.52 17.70 7.84
N SER A 151 -5.35 18.16 7.42
CA SER A 151 -4.24 17.27 7.05
C SER A 151 -2.96 17.65 7.77
N TYR A 152 -2.07 16.67 7.93
CA TYR A 152 -0.74 16.88 8.52
C TYR A 152 0.30 16.14 7.67
N THR A 153 1.32 16.89 7.23
CA THR A 153 2.41 16.37 6.42
C THR A 153 3.59 16.00 7.31
N ILE A 154 4.14 14.79 7.09
CA ILE A 154 5.18 14.20 7.90
C ILE A 154 6.30 13.72 6.97
N THR A 155 7.52 14.19 7.19
CA THR A 155 8.72 13.86 6.41
C THR A 155 9.79 13.14 7.23
N GLU A 156 9.53 12.92 8.51
CA GLU A 156 10.41 12.23 9.46
C GLU A 156 9.62 11.36 10.43
N SER A 157 10.25 10.35 10.99
CA SER A 157 9.62 9.45 11.96
C SER A 157 9.11 10.19 13.20
N LYS A 158 7.93 9.80 13.68
CA LYS A 158 7.29 10.35 14.88
C LYS A 158 7.05 9.23 15.88
N THR A 159 7.68 9.31 17.04
CA THR A 159 7.49 8.36 18.14
C THR A 159 6.16 8.54 18.85
N LYS A 160 5.53 9.71 18.69
CA LYS A 160 4.23 10.04 19.26
C LYS A 160 3.60 11.25 18.57
N PHE A 161 2.28 11.29 18.56
CA PHE A 161 1.48 12.39 18.02
C PHE A 161 0.82 13.29 19.09
N TYR A 162 0.99 12.98 20.35
CA TYR A 162 0.32 13.69 21.46
C TYR A 162 0.50 15.22 21.39
N LEU A 163 1.72 15.69 21.13
CA LEU A 163 2.02 17.12 21.08
C LEU A 163 1.51 17.83 19.82
N SER A 164 1.26 17.08 18.75
CA SER A 164 0.76 17.62 17.47
C SER A 164 -0.77 17.65 17.39
N GLY A 165 -1.45 17.02 18.36
CA GLY A 165 -2.90 16.90 18.36
C GLY A 165 -3.46 15.91 17.32
N TRP A 166 -2.60 15.04 16.75
CA TRP A 166 -2.95 14.05 15.73
C TRP A 166 -3.05 12.62 16.26
N ASN A 167 -2.81 12.41 17.53
CA ASN A 167 -2.98 11.08 18.13
C ASN A 167 -4.40 10.58 17.93
N ASP A 168 -4.54 9.38 17.41
CA ASP A 168 -5.83 8.70 17.20
C ASP A 168 -6.87 9.55 16.44
N LYS A 169 -6.45 10.19 15.32
CA LYS A 169 -7.32 11.04 14.50
C LYS A 169 -7.15 10.83 12.99
N THR A 170 -6.53 9.77 12.59
CA THR A 170 -6.25 9.55 11.17
C THR A 170 -7.20 8.55 10.57
N SER A 171 -8.04 9.01 9.65
CA SER A 171 -9.00 8.16 8.90
C SER A 171 -8.59 7.90 7.44
N SER A 172 -7.66 8.69 6.89
CA SER A 172 -7.08 8.40 5.58
C SER A 172 -5.63 8.87 5.48
N ILE A 173 -4.85 8.27 4.59
CA ILE A 173 -3.42 8.50 4.49
C ILE A 173 -2.95 8.48 3.03
N ALA A 174 -1.98 9.32 2.70
CA ALA A 174 -1.27 9.29 1.44
C ALA A 174 0.24 9.22 1.70
N VAL A 175 0.92 8.32 1.00
CA VAL A 175 2.37 8.11 1.10
C VAL A 175 2.99 8.40 -0.26
N TYR A 176 3.96 9.28 -0.27
CA TYR A 176 4.72 9.69 -1.46
C TYR A 176 6.18 9.31 -1.29
N ARG A 177 6.82 8.98 -2.40
CA ARG A 177 8.27 8.87 -2.48
C ARG A 177 8.79 10.11 -3.19
N ASP A 178 9.56 10.91 -2.49
CA ASP A 178 10.20 12.08 -3.08
C ASP A 178 11.44 11.60 -3.85
N ARG A 179 11.66 12.14 -5.05
CA ARG A 179 12.76 11.77 -5.94
C ARG A 179 14.05 12.46 -5.55
#